data_f453cb4a7d09d22e2ae5fea941a3f6d4
#
_entry.id   f453cb4a7d09d22e2ae5fea941a3f6d4
#
_cell.length_a   1.000
_cell.length_b   1.000
_cell.length_c   1.000
_cell.angle_alpha   90.00
_cell.angle_beta   90.00
_cell.angle_gamma   90.00
#
_symmetry.space_group_name_H-M   'P 1'
#
loop_
_entity.id
_entity.type
_entity.pdbx_description
1 polymer ?
#
loop_
_entity_poly.entity_id
_entity_poly.type
_entity_poly.pdbx_seq_one_letter_code
_entity_poly.pdbx_strand_id
1 'polypeptide(L)'
;MTHAYQEIYLSNAQALLGDAFDYAINACGVAGDSFIKLFSVSSVSNRIENGEPSYLFGKSGIETAVDVLVETTGKAPTAKPQANFSRSREYWIGWAVAYYQWFSGRKFSDIFKVLSLEDLQQMYSPLHEADVTKFADIVDAKVREYFADTNLKRI
;
A
#
# COMPACT_ATOMS: atom_id res chain seq x y z
N MET A 1 -3.90 0.96 -20.89
CA MET A 1 -3.86 0.42 -19.52
C MET A 1 -5.12 0.84 -18.79
N THR A 2 -5.78 -0.11 -18.16
CA THR A 2 -7.02 0.15 -17.45
C THR A 2 -6.70 0.37 -15.96
N HIS A 3 -7.22 1.46 -15.36
CA HIS A 3 -7.07 1.70 -13.94
C HIS A 3 -7.89 0.69 -13.13
N ALA A 4 -7.47 0.43 -11.89
CA ALA A 4 -8.09 -0.60 -11.05
C ALA A 4 -9.57 -0.31 -10.74
N TYR A 5 -9.92 0.97 -10.58
CA TYR A 5 -11.28 1.42 -10.27
C TYR A 5 -11.42 2.89 -10.67
N GLN A 6 -12.61 3.45 -10.47
CA GLN A 6 -12.88 4.84 -10.87
C GLN A 6 -12.04 5.83 -10.07
N GLU A 7 -11.54 6.85 -10.75
CA GLU A 7 -10.63 7.84 -10.18
C GLU A 7 -11.23 8.60 -8.97
N ILE A 8 -12.56 8.71 -8.90
CA ILE A 8 -13.22 9.38 -7.79
C ILE A 8 -12.90 8.73 -6.43
N TYR A 9 -12.52 7.44 -6.43
CA TYR A 9 -12.16 6.70 -5.22
C TYR A 9 -10.68 6.78 -4.85
N LEU A 10 -9.85 7.31 -5.76
CA LEU A 10 -8.39 7.24 -5.61
C LEU A 10 -7.88 7.96 -4.37
N SER A 11 -8.33 9.19 -4.14
CA SER A 11 -7.86 9.95 -2.96
C SER A 11 -8.21 9.27 -1.65
N ASN A 12 -9.38 8.63 -1.59
CA ASN A 12 -9.78 7.86 -0.41
C ASN A 12 -8.88 6.64 -0.21
N ALA A 13 -8.58 5.92 -1.28
CA ALA A 13 -7.69 4.75 -1.21
C ALA A 13 -6.30 5.14 -0.76
N GLN A 14 -5.77 6.25 -1.27
CA GLN A 14 -4.45 6.76 -0.88
C GLN A 14 -4.41 7.14 0.60
N ALA A 15 -5.40 7.88 1.08
CA ALA A 15 -5.47 8.27 2.50
C ALA A 15 -5.66 7.05 3.40
N LEU A 16 -6.49 6.12 2.99
CA LEU A 16 -6.79 4.90 3.74
C LEU A 16 -5.52 4.04 3.91
N LEU A 17 -4.77 3.80 2.84
CA LEU A 17 -3.54 3.01 2.92
C LEU A 17 -2.42 3.78 3.62
N GLY A 18 -2.34 5.09 3.42
CA GLY A 18 -1.39 5.92 4.16
C GLY A 18 -1.60 5.82 5.65
N ASP A 19 -2.83 6.00 6.11
CA ASP A 19 -3.15 5.91 7.53
C ASP A 19 -2.99 4.49 8.07
N ALA A 20 -3.33 3.47 7.28
CA ALA A 20 -3.19 2.08 7.71
C ALA A 20 -1.72 1.71 7.93
N PHE A 21 -0.85 2.06 7.00
CA PHE A 21 0.59 1.80 7.12
C PHE A 21 1.19 2.57 8.29
N ASP A 22 0.85 3.86 8.43
CA ASP A 22 1.33 4.66 9.54
C ASP A 22 0.91 4.08 10.88
N TYR A 23 -0.36 3.75 11.04
CA TYR A 23 -0.88 3.22 12.29
C TYR A 23 -0.26 1.88 12.64
N ALA A 24 -0.22 0.93 11.71
CA ALA A 24 0.30 -0.41 11.98
C ALA A 24 1.79 -0.38 12.34
N ILE A 25 2.58 0.40 11.61
CA ILE A 25 4.03 0.42 11.78
C ILE A 25 4.44 1.33 12.93
N ASN A 26 3.94 2.56 12.98
CA ASN A 26 4.40 3.56 13.94
C ASN A 26 3.67 3.50 15.28
N ALA A 27 2.35 3.25 15.29
CA ALA A 27 1.59 3.18 16.54
C ALA A 27 1.62 1.78 17.14
N CYS A 28 1.37 0.75 16.33
CA CYS A 28 1.31 -0.63 16.81
C CYS A 28 2.68 -1.30 16.90
N GLY A 29 3.71 -0.72 16.29
CA GLY A 29 5.06 -1.26 16.32
C GLY A 29 5.24 -2.54 15.49
N VAL A 30 4.35 -2.81 14.53
CA VAL A 30 4.51 -3.94 13.63
C VAL A 30 5.67 -3.64 12.68
N ALA A 31 6.59 -4.61 12.51
CA ALA A 31 7.67 -4.45 11.55
C ALA A 31 7.10 -4.21 10.16
N GLY A 32 7.63 -3.23 9.43
CA GLY A 32 7.04 -2.81 8.17
C GLY A 32 6.99 -3.89 7.11
N ASP A 33 8.05 -4.68 6.96
CA ASP A 33 8.06 -5.82 6.03
C ASP A 33 7.09 -6.92 6.45
N SER A 34 6.89 -7.12 7.76
CA SER A 34 5.85 -8.03 8.26
C SER A 34 4.46 -7.51 7.91
N PHE A 35 4.20 -6.22 8.11
CA PHE A 35 2.89 -5.65 7.78
C PHE A 35 2.59 -5.76 6.28
N ILE A 36 3.58 -5.51 5.43
CA ILE A 36 3.43 -5.67 3.98
C ILE A 36 3.00 -7.11 3.64
N LYS A 37 3.63 -8.11 4.25
CA LYS A 37 3.26 -9.51 4.02
C LYS A 37 1.85 -9.82 4.49
N LEU A 38 1.51 -9.38 5.70
CA LEU A 38 0.17 -9.60 6.26
C LEU A 38 -0.91 -8.93 5.41
N PHE A 39 -0.67 -7.70 4.99
CA PHE A 39 -1.58 -6.97 4.11
C PHE A 39 -1.77 -7.70 2.78
N SER A 40 -0.67 -8.14 2.17
CA SER A 40 -0.68 -8.77 0.85
C SER A 40 -1.48 -10.08 0.81
N VAL A 41 -1.48 -10.84 1.91
CA VAL A 41 -2.22 -12.11 1.99
C VAL A 41 -3.64 -11.93 2.51
N SER A 42 -4.00 -10.74 2.98
CA SER A 42 -5.32 -10.48 3.57
C SER A 42 -6.39 -10.33 2.48
N SER A 43 -7.64 -10.58 2.86
CA SER A 43 -8.78 -10.29 1.99
C SER A 43 -8.97 -8.78 1.81
N VAL A 44 -8.46 -7.98 2.76
CA VAL A 44 -8.54 -6.52 2.72
C VAL A 44 -7.85 -5.97 1.47
N SER A 45 -6.65 -6.47 1.14
CA SER A 45 -5.93 -6.02 -0.05
C SER A 45 -6.73 -6.29 -1.33
N ASN A 46 -7.37 -7.45 -1.42
CA ASN A 46 -8.20 -7.78 -2.58
C ASN A 46 -9.42 -6.86 -2.71
N ARG A 47 -10.05 -6.52 -1.61
CA ARG A 47 -11.21 -5.63 -1.60
C ARG A 47 -10.83 -4.23 -2.06
N ILE A 48 -9.69 -3.73 -1.61
CA ILE A 48 -9.20 -2.42 -2.04
C ILE A 48 -8.83 -2.44 -3.52
N GLU A 49 -8.15 -3.49 -3.99
CA GLU A 49 -7.79 -3.66 -5.40
C GLU A 49 -9.02 -3.61 -6.31
N ASN A 50 -10.12 -4.17 -5.85
CA ASN A 50 -11.37 -4.23 -6.60
C ASN A 50 -12.22 -2.96 -6.45
N GLY A 51 -11.74 -1.96 -5.73
CA GLY A 51 -12.45 -0.69 -5.55
C GLY A 51 -13.72 -0.83 -4.74
N GLU A 52 -13.76 -1.75 -3.77
CA GLU A 52 -14.96 -2.04 -3.00
C GLU A 52 -15.38 -0.84 -2.14
N PRO A 53 -16.60 -0.27 -2.36
CA PRO A 53 -17.01 0.93 -1.64
C PRO A 53 -17.07 0.78 -0.13
N SER A 54 -17.32 -0.43 0.38
CA SER A 54 -17.35 -0.68 1.83
C SER A 54 -16.00 -0.37 2.49
N TYR A 55 -14.90 -0.49 1.73
CA TYR A 55 -13.57 -0.07 2.19
C TYR A 55 -13.26 1.36 1.81
N LEU A 56 -13.38 1.72 0.55
CA LEU A 56 -12.92 3.02 0.06
C LEU A 56 -13.73 4.20 0.61
N PHE A 57 -15.00 3.98 0.97
CA PHE A 57 -15.84 4.99 1.59
C PHE A 57 -16.29 4.64 3.01
N GLY A 58 -16.29 3.36 3.38
CA GLY A 58 -16.87 2.89 4.64
C GLY A 58 -15.88 2.69 5.78
N LYS A 59 -14.57 2.66 5.50
CA LYS A 59 -13.53 2.38 6.50
C LYS A 59 -12.51 3.50 6.59
N SER A 60 -12.02 3.75 7.80
CA SER A 60 -10.82 4.57 8.01
C SER A 60 -9.56 3.72 7.80
N GLY A 61 -8.41 4.39 7.66
CA GLY A 61 -7.14 3.68 7.57
C GLY A 61 -6.82 2.87 8.80
N ILE A 62 -7.15 3.40 9.99
CA ILE A 62 -6.96 2.68 11.25
C ILE A 62 -7.81 1.43 11.30
N GLU A 63 -9.10 1.53 10.97
CA GLU A 63 -9.99 0.36 10.90
C GLU A 63 -9.48 -0.68 9.90
N THR A 64 -8.94 -0.21 8.77
CA THR A 64 -8.36 -1.08 7.75
C THR A 64 -7.16 -1.85 8.29
N ALA A 65 -6.26 -1.18 8.99
CA ALA A 65 -5.10 -1.83 9.64
C ALA A 65 -5.56 -2.85 10.68
N VAL A 66 -6.56 -2.51 11.48
CA VAL A 66 -7.13 -3.44 12.48
C VAL A 66 -7.70 -4.67 11.79
N ASP A 67 -8.45 -4.49 10.71
CA ASP A 67 -9.02 -5.62 9.95
C ASP A 67 -7.92 -6.56 9.42
N VAL A 68 -6.83 -6.01 8.88
CA VAL A 68 -5.69 -6.82 8.42
C VAL A 68 -5.09 -7.62 9.57
N LEU A 69 -4.84 -6.97 10.71
CA LEU A 69 -4.18 -7.63 11.85
C LEU A 69 -5.08 -8.69 12.49
N VAL A 70 -6.37 -8.42 12.63
CA VAL A 70 -7.33 -9.40 13.16
C VAL A 70 -7.42 -10.61 12.23
N GLU A 71 -7.56 -10.38 10.94
CA GLU A 71 -7.66 -11.47 9.96
C GLU A 71 -6.42 -12.36 9.95
N THR A 72 -5.24 -11.76 10.03
CA THR A 72 -3.97 -12.47 9.84
C THR A 72 -3.34 -12.98 11.12
N THR A 73 -3.49 -12.27 12.24
CA THR A 73 -2.87 -12.63 13.52
C THR A 73 -3.87 -13.11 14.57
N GLY A 74 -5.15 -12.87 14.35
CA GLY A 74 -6.22 -13.20 15.31
C GLY A 74 -6.35 -12.24 16.48
N LYS A 75 -5.57 -11.15 16.51
CA LYS A 75 -5.56 -10.20 17.63
C LYS A 75 -5.77 -8.77 17.14
N ALA A 76 -6.70 -8.06 17.79
CA ALA A 76 -6.89 -6.64 17.55
C ALA A 76 -5.80 -5.85 18.28
N PRO A 77 -5.17 -4.86 17.64
CA PRO A 77 -4.21 -4.00 18.31
C PRO A 77 -4.93 -3.08 19.32
N THR A 78 -4.22 -2.75 20.40
CA THR A 78 -4.75 -1.85 21.44
C THR A 78 -4.09 -0.48 21.40
N ALA A 79 -3.13 -0.27 20.51
CA ALA A 79 -2.39 0.98 20.42
C ALA A 79 -3.32 2.13 20.03
N LYS A 80 -3.07 3.30 20.64
CA LYS A 80 -3.79 4.52 20.29
C LYS A 80 -3.13 5.17 19.09
N PRO A 81 -3.91 5.81 18.20
CA PRO A 81 -3.33 6.56 17.11
C PRO A 81 -2.42 7.67 17.63
N GLN A 82 -1.28 7.85 16.98
CA GLN A 82 -0.36 8.93 17.32
C GLN A 82 -0.81 10.22 16.63
N ALA A 83 -0.77 11.33 17.38
CA ALA A 83 -1.04 12.65 16.81
C ALA A 83 0.23 13.13 16.09
N ASN A 84 0.19 13.19 14.77
CA ASN A 84 1.30 13.68 13.95
C ASN A 84 0.90 14.97 13.27
N PHE A 85 1.73 15.99 13.41
CA PHE A 85 1.53 17.26 12.71
C PHE A 85 1.97 17.19 11.24
N SER A 86 2.80 16.21 10.91
CA SER A 86 3.25 15.94 9.54
C SER A 86 3.08 14.47 9.23
N ARG A 87 2.89 14.16 7.97
CA ARG A 87 2.73 12.78 7.53
C ARG A 87 4.06 12.04 7.61
N SER A 88 4.01 10.80 8.12
CA SER A 88 5.21 9.96 8.26
C SER A 88 5.66 9.42 6.90
N ARG A 89 6.89 8.90 6.88
CA ARG A 89 7.40 8.15 5.73
C ARG A 89 6.49 6.96 5.41
N GLU A 90 6.01 6.26 6.43
CA GLU A 90 5.12 5.10 6.28
C GLU A 90 3.77 5.49 5.71
N TYR A 91 3.25 6.65 6.07
CA TYR A 91 2.06 7.19 5.41
C TYR A 91 2.32 7.37 3.91
N TRP A 92 3.44 8.02 3.56
CA TRP A 92 3.77 8.23 2.14
C TRP A 92 3.87 6.90 1.38
N ILE A 93 4.48 5.89 2.00
CA ILE A 93 4.63 4.58 1.37
C ILE A 93 3.25 4.00 1.02
N GLY A 94 2.33 3.95 1.97
CA GLY A 94 0.98 3.45 1.71
C GLY A 94 0.25 4.29 0.66
N TRP A 95 0.37 5.59 0.76
CA TRP A 95 -0.26 6.55 -0.15
C TRP A 95 0.25 6.39 -1.59
N ALA A 96 1.56 6.29 -1.77
CA ALA A 96 2.17 6.16 -3.09
C ALA A 96 1.89 4.79 -3.72
N VAL A 97 1.97 3.72 -2.93
CA VAL A 97 1.67 2.37 -3.42
C VAL A 97 0.19 2.26 -3.82
N ALA A 98 -0.72 2.88 -3.08
CA ALA A 98 -2.13 2.92 -3.45
C ALA A 98 -2.34 3.58 -4.81
N TYR A 99 -1.62 4.68 -5.06
CA TYR A 99 -1.66 5.34 -6.36
C TYR A 99 -1.20 4.41 -7.47
N TYR A 100 -0.05 3.76 -7.29
CA TYR A 100 0.49 2.87 -8.33
C TYR A 100 -0.42 1.66 -8.56
N GLN A 101 -1.00 1.10 -7.51
CA GLN A 101 -1.95 0.00 -7.64
C GLN A 101 -3.16 0.42 -8.49
N TRP A 102 -3.73 1.59 -8.22
CA TRP A 102 -4.82 2.12 -9.03
C TRP A 102 -4.38 2.37 -10.47
N PHE A 103 -3.24 3.01 -10.65
CA PHE A 103 -2.70 3.38 -11.96
C PHE A 103 -2.47 2.13 -12.84
N SER A 104 -1.88 1.10 -12.27
CA SER A 104 -1.46 -0.09 -13.02
C SER A 104 -2.51 -1.19 -13.10
N GLY A 105 -3.46 -1.22 -12.15
CA GLY A 105 -4.40 -2.32 -12.01
C GLY A 105 -3.78 -3.61 -11.49
N ARG A 106 -2.51 -3.57 -11.05
CA ARG A 106 -1.83 -4.75 -10.54
C ARG A 106 -2.27 -5.06 -9.11
N LYS A 107 -2.12 -6.32 -8.71
CA LYS A 107 -2.38 -6.74 -7.34
C LYS A 107 -1.30 -6.22 -6.40
N PHE A 108 -1.66 -5.88 -5.18
CA PHE A 108 -0.68 -5.49 -4.15
C PHE A 108 0.38 -6.57 -3.96
N SER A 109 -0.02 -7.85 -3.94
CA SER A 109 0.92 -8.96 -3.78
C SER A 109 1.98 -8.97 -4.89
N ASP A 110 1.63 -8.61 -6.11
CA ASP A 110 2.59 -8.54 -7.21
C ASP A 110 3.50 -7.31 -7.08
N ILE A 111 2.96 -6.18 -6.68
CA ILE A 111 3.75 -4.96 -6.45
C ILE A 111 4.81 -5.21 -5.37
N PHE A 112 4.42 -5.85 -4.26
CA PHE A 112 5.34 -6.10 -3.15
C PHE A 112 6.31 -7.26 -3.40
N LYS A 113 6.13 -8.04 -4.45
CA LYS A 113 7.18 -8.96 -4.92
C LYS A 113 8.38 -8.20 -5.51
N VAL A 114 8.11 -7.06 -6.11
CA VAL A 114 9.13 -6.24 -6.78
C VAL A 114 9.74 -5.22 -5.83
N LEU A 115 8.92 -4.61 -4.96
CA LEU A 115 9.33 -3.55 -4.05
C LEU A 115 9.37 -4.06 -2.62
N SER A 116 10.56 -4.09 -2.03
CA SER A 116 10.72 -4.35 -0.60
C SER A 116 10.40 -3.08 0.19
N LEU A 117 10.21 -3.23 1.50
CA LEU A 117 10.09 -2.08 2.39
C LEU A 117 11.33 -1.17 2.28
N GLU A 118 12.51 -1.77 2.22
CA GLU A 118 13.76 -1.01 2.10
C GLU A 118 13.78 -0.18 0.82
N ASP A 119 13.36 -0.75 -0.32
CA ASP A 119 13.24 -0.01 -1.58
C ASP A 119 12.34 1.21 -1.43
N LEU A 120 11.19 1.03 -0.82
CA LEU A 120 10.21 2.10 -0.61
C LEU A 120 10.73 3.17 0.34
N GLN A 121 11.43 2.76 1.39
CA GLN A 121 12.04 3.70 2.34
C GLN A 121 13.11 4.56 1.65
N GLN A 122 13.91 3.96 0.79
CA GLN A 122 14.94 4.68 0.02
C GLN A 122 14.34 5.65 -0.99
N MET A 123 13.16 5.35 -1.52
CA MET A 123 12.47 6.21 -2.47
C MET A 123 11.82 7.43 -1.81
N TYR A 124 11.61 7.41 -0.51
CA TYR A 124 10.91 8.48 0.19
C TYR A 124 11.62 9.83 0.05
N SER A 125 12.91 9.89 0.40
CA SER A 125 13.65 11.16 0.42
C SER A 125 13.64 11.87 -0.95
N PRO A 126 13.96 11.20 -2.06
CA PRO A 126 13.93 11.87 -3.36
C PRO A 126 12.55 12.12 -3.95
N LEU A 127 11.51 11.37 -3.54
CA LEU A 127 10.23 11.37 -4.24
C LEU A 127 9.05 11.92 -3.47
N HIS A 128 9.13 12.05 -2.13
CA HIS A 128 7.94 12.44 -1.34
C HIS A 128 7.48 13.88 -1.62
N GLU A 129 8.35 14.74 -2.10
CA GLU A 129 7.99 16.11 -2.48
C GLU A 129 7.71 16.24 -3.98
N ALA A 130 7.97 15.21 -4.75
CA ALA A 130 7.70 15.19 -6.18
C ALA A 130 6.26 14.75 -6.45
N ASP A 131 5.80 15.01 -7.68
CA ASP A 131 4.51 14.48 -8.11
C ASP A 131 4.52 12.96 -8.05
N VAL A 132 3.44 12.35 -7.57
CA VAL A 132 3.34 10.90 -7.40
C VAL A 132 3.45 10.14 -8.72
N THR A 133 3.21 10.80 -9.85
CA THR A 133 3.40 10.18 -11.17
C THR A 133 4.85 9.78 -11.41
N LYS A 134 5.82 10.49 -10.82
CA LYS A 134 7.23 10.10 -10.91
C LYS A 134 7.50 8.78 -10.20
N PHE A 135 6.92 8.60 -9.02
CA PHE A 135 6.98 7.33 -8.32
C PHE A 135 6.39 6.22 -9.18
N ALA A 136 5.20 6.45 -9.72
CA ALA A 136 4.52 5.46 -10.54
C ALA A 136 5.34 5.07 -11.78
N ASP A 137 5.97 6.03 -12.45
CA ASP A 137 6.79 5.76 -13.64
C ASP A 137 8.01 4.90 -13.30
N ILE A 138 8.69 5.21 -12.20
CA ILE A 138 9.86 4.45 -11.75
C ILE A 138 9.47 3.03 -11.37
N VAL A 139 8.40 2.88 -10.59
CA VAL A 139 7.91 1.58 -10.16
C VAL A 139 7.43 0.76 -11.33
N ASP A 140 6.70 1.37 -12.26
CA ASP A 140 6.18 0.64 -13.41
C ASP A 140 7.29 0.07 -14.28
N ALA A 141 8.38 0.81 -14.46
CA ALA A 141 9.55 0.31 -15.17
C ALA A 141 10.15 -0.91 -14.47
N LYS A 142 10.31 -0.86 -13.15
CA LYS A 142 10.83 -1.99 -12.36
C LYS A 142 9.93 -3.21 -12.41
N VAL A 143 8.63 -3.00 -12.33
CA VAL A 143 7.64 -4.08 -12.32
C VAL A 143 7.60 -4.76 -13.69
N ARG A 144 7.60 -3.99 -14.76
CA ARG A 144 7.63 -4.54 -16.13
C ARG A 144 8.89 -5.37 -16.38
N GLU A 145 10.03 -4.87 -15.95
CA GLU A 145 11.30 -5.58 -16.06
C GLU A 145 11.27 -6.90 -15.28
N TYR A 146 10.81 -6.86 -14.04
CA TYR A 146 10.71 -8.05 -13.18
C TYR A 146 9.86 -9.15 -13.82
N PHE A 147 8.67 -8.81 -14.31
CA PHE A 147 7.75 -9.80 -14.89
C PHE A 147 8.21 -10.26 -16.26
N ALA A 148 8.88 -9.44 -17.05
CA ALA A 148 9.48 -9.84 -18.30
C ALA A 148 10.57 -10.90 -18.07
N ASP A 149 11.47 -10.67 -17.13
CA ASP A 149 12.52 -11.60 -16.76
C ASP A 149 11.95 -12.92 -16.25
N THR A 150 10.91 -12.85 -15.41
CA THR A 150 10.24 -14.03 -14.87
C THR A 150 9.59 -14.86 -15.98
N ASN A 151 8.98 -14.22 -16.98
CA ASN A 151 8.38 -14.90 -18.11
C ASN A 151 9.45 -15.57 -18.98
N LEU A 152 10.57 -14.91 -19.20
CA LEU A 152 11.69 -15.49 -19.94
C LEU A 152 12.25 -16.73 -19.26
N LYS A 153 12.34 -16.74 -17.94
CA LYS A 153 12.82 -17.90 -17.17
C LYS A 153 11.87 -19.08 -17.19
N ARG A 154 10.60 -18.88 -17.55
CA ARG A 154 9.60 -19.96 -17.64
C ARG A 154 9.60 -20.67 -18.98
N ILE A 155 10.25 -20.10 -19.97
CA ILE A 155 10.44 -20.68 -21.29
C ILE A 155 11.66 -21.61 -21.26
#